data_0d26ccdc1211a1e1a9a2054cac81f4c3
#
_entry.id   0d26ccdc1211a1e1a9a2054cac81f4c3
#
_cell.length_a   1.000
_cell.length_b   1.000
_cell.length_c   1.000
_cell.angle_alpha   90.00
_cell.angle_beta   90.00
_cell.angle_gamma   90.00
#
_symmetry.space_group_name_H-M   'P 1'
#
loop_
_entity.id
_entity.type
_entity.pdbx_description
1 polymer ?
#
loop_
_entity_poly.entity_id
_entity_poly.type
_entity_poly.pdbx_seq_one_letter_code
_entity_poly.pdbx_strand_id
1 'polypeptide(L)'
;MKITYENKEYDVEYGVAVGDAFKEQIENHELKNIIAARLNNSIVSLKTPITEDGELEFFNRQDKDGRIIYIRGLLFLMCKAFSEVYPEALLTVNYQLSNAMFGEVDNMEVTDEMIAKVKAKMQEMIDKDLPITKVMMSQEEAEEFYKKEATIKGRLQTNIDKEKVSLYYCEDYYNYFFGTMPISTGFAKIYDLVKYRDGFLVKYPSLAEPDILQPNADTSLKLVSAMDEYDEINKLMRINTVYRLNKKIKEPKGEKELILFSEALHEKKIAEIAQKIKDHGNVKMVLIAGPSSSGKTTFAGKLGMSLRVNGIKPVTLSVDNYFVERKDNPKDEHGNYDFECIEALDLDLFNSQLVDLLNGKEVKLPTFNFTTGSKEYRGNTLKLKDDEILIVEGIHCLNDRLTSQIPKENKYKVYISDLTVLNVDYYNRISTTDTRLIRRIVRDYNFRGYSAEHTLKMWYSVNRGEQKNIFPYQEEADVMFNSSIVYELAVLKQYAMPLLEEIPKTSREYSEARRLIVLLKYFETMSSDLIPNNSLLREFIGGSIFEH
;
A
#
# COMPACT_ATOMS: atom_id res chain seq x y z
N MET A 1 -36.24 3.53 14.10
CA MET A 1 -35.40 3.29 12.90
C MET A 1 -35.50 1.83 12.54
N LYS A 2 -35.63 1.52 11.24
CA LYS A 2 -35.66 0.16 10.73
C LYS A 2 -34.28 -0.24 10.24
N ILE A 3 -33.68 -1.22 10.88
CA ILE A 3 -32.35 -1.72 10.56
C ILE A 3 -32.43 -3.15 10.08
N THR A 4 -31.91 -3.42 8.90
CA THR A 4 -31.78 -4.77 8.35
C THR A 4 -30.43 -5.35 8.72
N TYR A 5 -30.44 -6.48 9.46
CA TYR A 5 -29.26 -7.26 9.81
C TYR A 5 -29.54 -8.75 9.48
N GLU A 6 -28.66 -9.40 8.73
CA GLU A 6 -28.82 -10.80 8.26
C GLU A 6 -30.18 -11.12 7.64
N ASN A 7 -30.66 -10.22 6.78
CA ASN A 7 -31.98 -10.28 6.12
C ASN A 7 -33.19 -10.25 7.08
N LYS A 8 -33.03 -9.79 8.32
CA LYS A 8 -34.08 -9.56 9.29
C LYS A 8 -34.19 -8.07 9.60
N GLU A 9 -35.41 -7.57 9.72
CA GLU A 9 -35.71 -6.18 10.09
C GLU A 9 -35.85 -6.07 11.60
N TYR A 10 -35.17 -5.07 12.19
CA TYR A 10 -35.19 -4.74 13.61
C TYR A 10 -35.69 -3.30 13.79
N ASP A 11 -36.65 -3.11 14.68
CA ASP A 11 -37.07 -1.78 15.10
C ASP A 11 -36.15 -1.30 16.21
N VAL A 12 -35.41 -0.22 15.95
CA VAL A 12 -34.41 0.37 16.86
C VAL A 12 -34.80 1.78 17.22
N GLU A 13 -34.67 2.17 18.49
CA GLU A 13 -34.92 3.51 18.95
C GLU A 13 -33.91 4.50 18.34
N TYR A 14 -34.39 5.70 17.94
CA TYR A 14 -33.55 6.77 17.40
C TYR A 14 -32.44 7.19 18.36
N GLY A 15 -31.21 7.24 17.92
CA GLY A 15 -30.08 7.71 18.71
C GLY A 15 -29.43 6.67 19.62
N VAL A 16 -29.95 5.46 19.68
CA VAL A 16 -29.28 4.34 20.40
C VAL A 16 -28.01 3.94 19.65
N ALA A 17 -26.94 3.67 20.39
CA ALA A 17 -25.68 3.23 19.80
C ALA A 17 -25.82 1.84 19.15
N VAL A 18 -25.11 1.61 18.02
CA VAL A 18 -25.13 0.34 17.28
C VAL A 18 -24.86 -0.86 18.18
N GLY A 19 -23.86 -0.78 19.05
CA GLY A 19 -23.49 -1.86 19.96
C GLY A 19 -24.55 -2.16 21.03
N ASP A 20 -25.27 -1.13 21.50
CA ASP A 20 -26.32 -1.28 22.50
C ASP A 20 -27.60 -1.83 21.87
N ALA A 21 -27.96 -1.34 20.66
CA ALA A 21 -29.15 -1.78 19.92
C ALA A 21 -29.08 -3.26 19.53
N PHE A 22 -27.89 -3.80 19.31
CA PHE A 22 -27.64 -5.18 18.85
C PHE A 22 -26.84 -6.01 19.86
N LYS A 23 -26.94 -5.66 21.15
CA LYS A 23 -26.17 -6.30 22.21
C LYS A 23 -26.37 -7.81 22.27
N GLU A 24 -27.61 -8.29 22.15
CA GLU A 24 -27.91 -9.73 22.16
C GLU A 24 -27.27 -10.45 20.98
N GLN A 25 -27.25 -9.84 19.79
CA GLN A 25 -26.63 -10.41 18.58
C GLN A 25 -25.11 -10.45 18.73
N ILE A 26 -24.50 -9.41 19.34
CA ILE A 26 -23.05 -9.32 19.58
C ILE A 26 -22.59 -10.33 20.64
N GLU A 27 -23.39 -10.58 21.67
CA GLU A 27 -23.08 -11.55 22.74
C GLU A 27 -23.26 -13.00 22.32
N ASN A 28 -23.99 -13.29 21.23
CA ASN A 28 -24.11 -14.62 20.67
C ASN A 28 -22.76 -15.14 20.13
N HIS A 29 -22.57 -16.48 20.16
CA HIS A 29 -21.27 -17.16 20.04
C HIS A 29 -20.41 -16.78 18.82
N GLU A 30 -20.98 -16.34 17.71
CA GLU A 30 -20.26 -16.02 16.50
C GLU A 30 -19.72 -14.58 16.46
N LEU A 31 -20.26 -13.69 17.29
CA LEU A 31 -19.97 -12.25 17.26
C LEU A 31 -19.09 -11.74 18.39
N LYS A 32 -18.55 -12.60 19.25
CA LYS A 32 -17.77 -12.23 20.47
C LYS A 32 -16.53 -11.35 20.25
N ASN A 33 -16.07 -11.21 19.01
CA ASN A 33 -14.88 -10.44 18.67
C ASN A 33 -15.21 -9.25 17.75
N ILE A 34 -16.46 -8.79 17.76
CA ILE A 34 -16.89 -7.64 16.99
C ILE A 34 -16.10 -6.38 17.40
N ILE A 35 -15.57 -5.69 16.41
CA ILE A 35 -14.72 -4.50 16.61
C ILE A 35 -15.44 -3.24 16.11
N ALA A 36 -16.22 -3.35 15.05
CA ALA A 36 -16.93 -2.26 14.41
C ALA A 36 -18.09 -2.77 13.56
N ALA A 37 -18.81 -1.86 12.91
CA ALA A 37 -19.89 -2.19 12.01
C ALA A 37 -19.82 -1.34 10.74
N ARG A 38 -20.53 -1.78 9.68
CA ARG A 38 -20.93 -0.95 8.55
C ARG A 38 -22.42 -0.68 8.69
N LEU A 39 -22.77 0.60 8.77
CA LEU A 39 -24.15 1.06 8.69
C LEU A 39 -24.32 1.75 7.34
N ASN A 40 -25.21 1.23 6.54
CA ASN A 40 -25.30 1.56 5.12
C ASN A 40 -23.94 1.44 4.44
N ASN A 41 -23.33 2.19 3.74
CA ASN A 41 -21.99 2.01 3.17
C ASN A 41 -20.87 2.72 3.96
N SER A 42 -21.10 3.00 5.25
CA SER A 42 -20.15 3.71 6.11
C SER A 42 -19.66 2.83 7.25
N ILE A 43 -18.34 2.75 7.44
CA ILE A 43 -17.73 2.05 8.60
C ILE A 43 -17.90 2.93 9.84
N VAL A 44 -18.55 2.37 10.86
CA VAL A 44 -18.91 3.06 12.09
C VAL A 44 -18.40 2.32 13.33
N SER A 45 -18.19 3.06 14.41
CA SER A 45 -17.91 2.48 15.72
C SER A 45 -19.18 1.87 16.31
N LEU A 46 -19.06 0.88 17.17
CA LEU A 46 -20.18 0.34 17.95
C LEU A 46 -20.84 1.38 18.86
N LYS A 47 -20.15 2.49 19.17
CA LYS A 47 -20.71 3.64 19.91
C LYS A 47 -21.42 4.68 19.01
N THR A 48 -21.48 4.45 17.70
CA THR A 48 -22.16 5.38 16.78
C THR A 48 -23.67 5.29 16.96
N PRO A 49 -24.38 6.43 17.16
CA PRO A 49 -25.83 6.43 17.28
C PRO A 49 -26.50 6.11 15.93
N ILE A 50 -27.56 5.32 15.95
CA ILE A 50 -28.40 5.03 14.79
C ILE A 50 -29.40 6.17 14.61
N THR A 51 -29.26 6.90 13.50
CA THR A 51 -30.07 8.10 13.21
C THR A 51 -30.87 8.01 11.90
N GLU A 52 -30.70 6.93 11.15
CA GLU A 52 -31.38 6.67 9.88
C GLU A 52 -31.66 5.19 9.71
N ASP A 53 -32.64 4.85 8.86
CA ASP A 53 -32.90 3.47 8.47
C ASP A 53 -31.76 2.93 7.61
N GLY A 54 -31.52 1.60 7.64
CA GLY A 54 -30.46 1.07 6.81
C GLY A 54 -30.10 -0.40 7.02
N GLU A 55 -29.03 -0.80 6.37
CA GLU A 55 -28.42 -2.12 6.48
C GLU A 55 -27.22 -2.09 7.43
N LEU A 56 -27.11 -3.12 8.26
CA LEU A 56 -26.04 -3.28 9.23
C LEU A 56 -25.24 -4.58 8.95
N GLU A 57 -23.93 -4.45 8.95
CA GLU A 57 -22.97 -5.55 8.86
C GLU A 57 -21.94 -5.38 9.98
N PHE A 58 -21.67 -6.43 10.76
CA PHE A 58 -20.66 -6.39 11.80
C PHE A 58 -19.32 -6.91 11.30
N PHE A 59 -18.23 -6.35 11.83
CA PHE A 59 -16.86 -6.75 11.53
C PHE A 59 -16.14 -7.28 12.75
N ASN A 60 -15.39 -8.34 12.53
CA ASN A 60 -14.40 -8.86 13.44
C ASN A 60 -12.99 -8.78 12.83
N ARG A 61 -11.95 -9.28 13.52
CA ARG A 61 -10.57 -9.26 12.99
C ARG A 61 -10.32 -10.18 11.79
N GLN A 62 -11.26 -11.06 11.45
CA GLN A 62 -11.19 -11.94 10.27
C GLN A 62 -11.61 -11.21 9.00
N ASP A 63 -12.34 -10.10 9.15
CA ASP A 63 -12.71 -9.23 8.06
C ASP A 63 -11.58 -8.26 7.73
N LYS A 64 -11.43 -7.90 6.45
CA LYS A 64 -10.42 -6.93 6.01
C LYS A 64 -10.52 -5.60 6.77
N ASP A 65 -11.74 -5.04 6.86
CA ASP A 65 -11.98 -3.76 7.52
C ASP A 65 -11.81 -3.87 9.03
N GLY A 66 -12.29 -4.95 9.63
CA GLY A 66 -12.10 -5.24 11.05
C GLY A 66 -10.62 -5.40 11.43
N ARG A 67 -9.81 -6.05 10.56
CA ARG A 67 -8.36 -6.17 10.77
C ARG A 67 -7.65 -4.81 10.75
N ILE A 68 -8.02 -3.92 9.83
CA ILE A 68 -7.45 -2.56 9.76
C ILE A 68 -7.76 -1.79 11.05
N ILE A 69 -8.98 -1.93 11.57
CA ILE A 69 -9.42 -1.33 12.84
C ILE A 69 -8.64 -1.94 14.01
N TYR A 70 -8.46 -3.26 14.02
CA TYR A 70 -7.66 -3.98 15.02
C TYR A 70 -6.23 -3.45 15.09
N ILE A 71 -5.53 -3.38 13.95
CA ILE A 71 -4.15 -2.88 13.88
C ILE A 71 -4.07 -1.44 14.37
N ARG A 72 -5.00 -0.58 13.96
CA ARG A 72 -5.06 0.82 14.38
C ARG A 72 -5.23 0.94 15.89
N GLY A 73 -6.14 0.19 16.47
CA GLY A 73 -6.33 0.13 17.91
C GLY A 73 -5.10 -0.37 18.66
N LEU A 74 -4.42 -1.38 18.12
CA LEU A 74 -3.20 -1.93 18.69
C LEU A 74 -2.05 -0.90 18.68
N LEU A 75 -1.90 -0.14 17.60
CA LEU A 75 -0.92 0.96 17.55
C LEU A 75 -1.28 2.09 18.53
N PHE A 76 -2.55 2.43 18.67
CA PHE A 76 -2.99 3.40 19.69
C PHE A 76 -2.63 2.95 21.10
N LEU A 77 -2.92 1.69 21.43
CA LEU A 77 -2.60 1.08 22.73
C LEU A 77 -1.09 1.08 22.99
N MET A 78 -0.30 0.70 22.00
CA MET A 78 1.17 0.72 22.07
C MET A 78 1.69 2.15 22.30
N CYS A 79 1.19 3.14 21.57
CA CYS A 79 1.58 4.54 21.76
C CYS A 79 1.23 5.06 23.15
N LYS A 80 0.05 4.70 23.69
CA LYS A 80 -0.35 5.03 25.07
C LYS A 80 0.61 4.38 26.07
N ALA A 81 0.93 3.09 25.91
CA ALA A 81 1.83 2.38 26.80
C ALA A 81 3.25 3.00 26.80
N PHE A 82 3.78 3.36 25.62
CA PHE A 82 5.05 4.08 25.54
C PHE A 82 4.99 5.44 26.27
N SER A 83 3.93 6.22 26.06
CA SER A 83 3.80 7.54 26.71
C SER A 83 3.71 7.47 28.22
N GLU A 84 3.24 6.36 28.80
CA GLU A 84 3.18 6.18 30.26
C GLU A 84 4.48 5.63 30.83
N VAL A 85 5.18 4.74 30.12
CA VAL A 85 6.42 4.09 30.62
C VAL A 85 7.65 4.91 30.27
N TYR A 86 7.67 5.54 29.10
CA TYR A 86 8.78 6.34 28.57
C TYR A 86 8.25 7.64 27.95
N PRO A 87 7.76 8.60 28.76
CA PRO A 87 7.14 9.84 28.26
C PRO A 87 8.03 10.71 27.38
N GLU A 88 9.36 10.57 27.51
CA GLU A 88 10.36 11.25 26.69
C GLU A 88 10.64 10.57 25.35
N ALA A 89 10.14 9.35 25.11
CA ALA A 89 10.43 8.60 23.89
C ALA A 89 9.85 9.28 22.65
N LEU A 90 10.68 9.52 21.64
CA LEU A 90 10.26 10.00 20.33
C LEU A 90 9.96 8.80 19.43
N LEU A 91 8.75 8.27 19.58
CA LEU A 91 8.30 7.07 18.91
C LEU A 91 7.86 7.36 17.47
N THR A 92 8.31 6.52 16.53
CA THR A 92 7.90 6.56 15.12
C THR A 92 7.45 5.17 14.67
N VAL A 93 6.31 5.09 13.96
CA VAL A 93 5.84 3.86 13.29
C VAL A 93 6.15 3.99 11.81
N ASN A 94 7.08 3.19 11.29
CA ASN A 94 7.65 3.40 9.96
C ASN A 94 6.93 2.60 8.88
N TYR A 95 7.08 1.27 8.84
CA TYR A 95 6.56 0.45 7.75
C TYR A 95 6.00 -0.89 8.23
N GLN A 96 5.28 -1.54 7.35
CA GLN A 96 4.73 -2.86 7.61
C GLN A 96 5.65 -3.95 7.05
N LEU A 97 5.95 -4.94 7.87
CA LEU A 97 6.66 -6.16 7.49
C LEU A 97 5.73 -7.35 7.68
N SER A 98 5.23 -7.92 6.59
CA SER A 98 4.26 -9.03 6.67
C SER A 98 3.09 -8.70 7.63
N ASN A 99 2.96 -9.42 8.72
CA ASN A 99 1.93 -9.21 9.75
C ASN A 99 2.51 -8.53 11.01
N ALA A 100 3.38 -7.57 10.81
CA ALA A 100 3.93 -6.73 11.87
C ALA A 100 4.12 -5.29 11.40
N MET A 101 4.08 -4.33 12.34
CA MET A 101 4.48 -2.94 12.11
C MET A 101 5.83 -2.71 12.76
N PHE A 102 6.76 -2.16 12.00
CA PHE A 102 8.07 -1.74 12.51
C PHE A 102 7.97 -0.34 13.09
N GLY A 103 8.53 -0.17 14.27
CA GLY A 103 8.63 1.12 14.95
C GLY A 103 10.02 1.35 15.52
N GLU A 104 10.38 2.61 15.66
CA GLU A 104 11.66 3.09 16.20
C GLU A 104 11.42 4.07 17.34
N VAL A 105 12.47 4.28 18.15
CA VAL A 105 12.54 5.36 19.13
C VAL A 105 13.76 6.21 18.78
N ASP A 106 13.53 7.40 18.21
CA ASP A 106 14.60 8.22 17.60
C ASP A 106 15.65 8.75 18.59
N ASN A 107 15.32 8.89 19.88
CA ASN A 107 16.15 9.52 20.90
C ASN A 107 16.67 8.58 21.98
N MET A 108 16.40 7.29 21.88
CA MET A 108 16.83 6.28 22.86
C MET A 108 17.09 4.94 22.17
N GLU A 109 18.01 4.15 22.74
CA GLU A 109 18.24 2.78 22.30
C GLU A 109 17.07 1.87 22.71
N VAL A 110 16.53 1.12 21.78
CA VAL A 110 15.51 0.11 22.06
C VAL A 110 16.15 -1.14 22.64
N THR A 111 15.81 -1.47 23.88
CA THR A 111 16.31 -2.66 24.59
C THR A 111 15.20 -3.68 24.83
N ASP A 112 15.56 -4.96 25.06
CA ASP A 112 14.59 -5.99 25.41
C ASP A 112 13.84 -5.66 26.72
N GLU A 113 14.51 -4.99 27.67
CA GLU A 113 13.89 -4.53 28.92
C GLU A 113 12.82 -3.46 28.66
N MET A 114 13.11 -2.48 27.77
CA MET A 114 12.15 -1.47 27.35
C MET A 114 10.91 -2.12 26.76
N ILE A 115 11.09 -3.04 25.81
CA ILE A 115 10.01 -3.74 25.14
C ILE A 115 9.18 -4.58 26.12
N ALA A 116 9.83 -5.27 27.06
CA ALA A 116 9.14 -6.05 28.09
C ALA A 116 8.27 -5.16 29.00
N LYS A 117 8.77 -3.97 29.41
CA LYS A 117 8.00 -3.02 30.23
C LYS A 117 6.80 -2.47 29.48
N VAL A 118 6.97 -2.05 28.21
CA VAL A 118 5.89 -1.53 27.39
C VAL A 118 4.84 -2.62 27.15
N LYS A 119 5.26 -3.85 26.82
CA LYS A 119 4.37 -5.00 26.64
C LYS A 119 3.56 -5.32 27.89
N ALA A 120 4.21 -5.30 29.08
CA ALA A 120 3.53 -5.49 30.36
C ALA A 120 2.46 -4.41 30.61
N LYS A 121 2.79 -3.16 30.26
CA LYS A 121 1.84 -2.03 30.38
C LYS A 121 0.67 -2.15 29.40
N MET A 122 0.91 -2.58 28.17
CA MET A 122 -0.16 -2.89 27.22
C MET A 122 -1.08 -3.98 27.76
N GLN A 123 -0.52 -5.06 28.34
CA GLN A 123 -1.32 -6.15 28.92
C GLN A 123 -2.16 -5.67 30.11
N GLU A 124 -1.61 -4.83 30.99
CA GLU A 124 -2.36 -4.20 32.09
C GLU A 124 -3.59 -3.43 31.60
N MET A 125 -3.41 -2.64 30.50
CA MET A 125 -4.49 -1.87 29.90
C MET A 125 -5.55 -2.77 29.25
N ILE A 126 -5.14 -3.86 28.61
CA ILE A 126 -6.02 -4.85 28.00
C ILE A 126 -6.87 -5.54 29.07
N ASP A 127 -6.25 -5.94 30.18
CA ASP A 127 -6.91 -6.63 31.28
C ASP A 127 -7.93 -5.74 32.00
N LYS A 128 -7.66 -4.42 32.03
CA LYS A 128 -8.59 -3.41 32.56
C LYS A 128 -9.74 -3.06 31.62
N ASP A 129 -9.64 -3.42 30.34
CA ASP A 129 -10.61 -3.12 29.30
C ASP A 129 -11.05 -1.64 29.26
N LEU A 130 -10.05 -0.75 29.23
CA LEU A 130 -10.24 0.71 29.30
C LEU A 130 -11.02 1.23 28.08
N PRO A 131 -11.99 2.13 28.26
CA PRO A 131 -12.79 2.66 27.16
C PRO A 131 -11.94 3.55 26.23
N ILE A 132 -12.14 3.38 24.91
CA ILE A 132 -11.61 4.25 23.87
C ILE A 132 -12.78 5.08 23.34
N THR A 133 -12.70 6.40 23.48
CA THR A 133 -13.79 7.31 23.12
C THR A 133 -13.33 8.29 22.05
N LYS A 134 -14.17 8.50 21.03
CA LYS A 134 -13.95 9.53 20.01
C LYS A 134 -14.44 10.88 20.54
N VAL A 135 -13.57 11.88 20.52
CA VAL A 135 -13.87 13.25 20.92
C VAL A 135 -13.73 14.14 19.69
N MET A 136 -14.70 15.04 19.51
CA MET A 136 -14.68 16.06 18.46
C MET A 136 -14.26 17.38 19.08
N MET A 137 -13.19 17.97 18.57
CA MET A 137 -12.69 19.29 18.97
C MET A 137 -12.82 20.26 17.81
N SER A 138 -12.93 21.56 18.11
CA SER A 138 -12.70 22.59 17.09
C SER A 138 -11.24 22.54 16.62
N GLN A 139 -10.96 23.12 15.46
CA GLN A 139 -9.58 23.21 15.00
C GLN A 139 -8.71 24.00 15.98
N GLU A 140 -9.23 25.09 16.54
CA GLU A 140 -8.54 25.93 17.51
C GLU A 140 -8.19 25.18 18.80
N GLU A 141 -9.13 24.39 19.35
CA GLU A 141 -8.90 23.54 20.53
C GLU A 141 -7.83 22.47 20.26
N ALA A 142 -7.88 21.81 19.11
CA ALA A 142 -6.89 20.82 18.72
C ALA A 142 -5.49 21.45 18.52
N GLU A 143 -5.42 22.62 17.90
CA GLU A 143 -4.17 23.37 17.75
C GLU A 143 -3.57 23.76 19.10
N GLU A 144 -4.38 24.24 20.03
CA GLU A 144 -3.91 24.60 21.38
C GLU A 144 -3.41 23.38 22.15
N PHE A 145 -4.16 22.26 22.07
CA PHE A 145 -3.77 21.00 22.67
C PHE A 145 -2.40 20.51 22.15
N TYR A 146 -2.21 20.47 20.84
CA TYR A 146 -0.96 20.01 20.23
C TYR A 146 0.19 21.02 20.33
N LYS A 147 -0.08 22.32 20.46
CA LYS A 147 0.95 23.34 20.75
C LYS A 147 1.56 23.11 22.13
N LYS A 148 0.75 22.72 23.12
CA LYS A 148 1.24 22.40 24.47
C LYS A 148 2.17 21.18 24.46
N GLU A 149 1.90 20.20 23.57
CA GLU A 149 2.74 19.01 23.44
C GLU A 149 3.96 19.19 22.52
N ALA A 150 4.11 20.36 21.88
CA ALA A 150 5.18 20.69 20.91
C ALA A 150 5.38 19.63 19.80
N THR A 151 4.33 18.88 19.47
CA THR A 151 4.39 17.75 18.54
C THR A 151 4.19 18.18 17.09
N ILE A 152 4.79 17.44 16.15
CA ILE A 152 4.53 17.58 14.69
C ILE A 152 3.05 17.37 14.35
N LYS A 153 2.31 16.63 15.17
CA LYS A 153 0.88 16.40 15.00
C LYS A 153 0.03 17.66 15.04
N GLY A 154 0.28 18.54 16.01
CA GLY A 154 -0.41 19.83 16.11
C GLY A 154 -0.20 20.67 14.85
N ARG A 155 1.01 20.66 14.30
CA ARG A 155 1.35 21.41 13.10
C ARG A 155 0.70 20.82 11.83
N LEU A 156 0.46 19.51 11.77
CA LEU A 156 -0.26 18.87 10.67
C LEU A 156 -1.74 19.25 10.69
N GLN A 157 -2.35 19.30 11.86
CA GLN A 157 -3.76 19.69 12.02
C GLN A 157 -4.02 21.14 11.57
N THR A 158 -3.04 22.05 11.71
CA THR A 158 -3.17 23.46 11.27
C THR A 158 -3.22 23.64 9.75
N ASN A 159 -2.78 22.64 8.98
CA ASN A 159 -2.80 22.70 7.51
C ASN A 159 -4.07 22.12 6.87
N ILE A 160 -5.03 21.65 7.69
CA ILE A 160 -6.27 21.08 7.21
C ILE A 160 -7.40 22.02 7.57
N ASP A 161 -8.05 22.57 6.56
CA ASP A 161 -9.27 23.35 6.72
C ASP A 161 -10.43 22.42 7.14
N LYS A 162 -10.57 22.19 8.43
CA LYS A 162 -11.64 21.39 9.03
C LYS A 162 -12.27 22.15 10.17
N GLU A 163 -13.59 22.28 10.12
CA GLU A 163 -14.36 22.86 11.24
C GLU A 163 -14.18 22.04 12.53
N LYS A 164 -13.95 20.73 12.43
CA LYS A 164 -13.80 19.81 13.58
C LYS A 164 -12.74 18.75 13.33
N VAL A 165 -11.93 18.49 14.34
CA VAL A 165 -10.93 17.44 14.40
C VAL A 165 -11.40 16.34 15.33
N SER A 166 -11.31 15.08 14.91
CA SER A 166 -11.63 13.94 15.78
C SER A 166 -10.36 13.36 16.39
N LEU A 167 -10.34 13.24 17.72
CA LEU A 167 -9.30 12.57 18.48
C LEU A 167 -9.86 11.33 19.17
N TYR A 168 -9.01 10.38 19.48
CA TYR A 168 -9.35 9.24 20.35
C TYR A 168 -8.72 9.43 21.72
N TYR A 169 -9.53 9.19 22.74
CA TYR A 169 -9.21 9.40 24.14
C TYR A 169 -9.32 8.09 24.92
N CYS A 170 -8.32 7.81 25.75
CA CYS A 170 -8.32 6.70 26.68
C CYS A 170 -7.66 7.18 27.99
N GLU A 171 -8.42 7.31 29.07
CA GLU A 171 -8.01 7.94 30.33
C GLU A 171 -7.50 9.38 30.13
N ASP A 172 -6.19 9.62 30.33
CA ASP A 172 -5.51 10.91 30.15
C ASP A 172 -4.76 11.02 28.81
N TYR A 173 -4.81 9.98 27.97
CA TYR A 173 -4.11 9.93 26.69
C TYR A 173 -5.03 10.26 25.50
N TYR A 174 -4.64 11.27 24.72
CA TYR A 174 -5.29 11.65 23.46
C TYR A 174 -4.37 11.35 22.29
N ASN A 175 -4.93 10.85 21.21
CA ASN A 175 -4.19 10.70 19.97
C ASN A 175 -5.10 10.76 18.74
N TYR A 176 -4.51 11.15 17.63
CA TYR A 176 -5.16 11.14 16.32
C TYR A 176 -4.81 9.87 15.56
N PHE A 177 -5.85 9.18 15.06
CA PHE A 177 -5.72 8.07 14.12
C PHE A 177 -6.78 8.15 13.05
N PHE A 178 -6.42 7.77 11.83
CA PHE A 178 -7.35 7.79 10.70
C PHE A 178 -8.40 6.68 10.80
N GLY A 179 -9.68 7.06 10.77
CA GLY A 179 -10.80 6.14 10.69
C GLY A 179 -11.31 5.64 12.05
N THR A 180 -12.11 4.59 12.01
CA THR A 180 -12.78 4.00 13.18
C THR A 180 -11.79 3.22 14.05
N MET A 181 -12.03 3.25 15.39
CA MET A 181 -11.25 2.55 16.40
C MET A 181 -12.12 1.53 17.16
N PRO A 182 -11.53 0.51 17.79
CA PRO A 182 -12.22 -0.31 18.79
C PRO A 182 -12.76 0.56 19.94
N ILE A 183 -13.80 0.07 20.63
CA ILE A 183 -14.45 0.83 21.70
C ILE A 183 -13.77 0.76 23.06
N SER A 184 -12.86 -0.21 23.25
CA SER A 184 -12.08 -0.42 24.48
C SER A 184 -10.76 -1.12 24.19
N THR A 185 -9.85 -1.20 25.16
CA THR A 185 -8.53 -1.84 25.01
C THR A 185 -8.58 -3.36 25.04
N GLY A 186 -9.64 -3.96 25.57
CA GLY A 186 -9.82 -5.40 25.70
C GLY A 186 -9.96 -6.17 24.38
N PHE A 187 -10.06 -5.46 23.23
CA PHE A 187 -10.07 -6.09 21.90
C PHE A 187 -8.73 -6.77 21.55
N ALA A 188 -7.61 -6.26 22.10
CA ALA A 188 -6.24 -6.60 21.66
C ALA A 188 -5.71 -7.89 22.31
N LYS A 189 -6.40 -9.02 22.11
CA LYS A 189 -6.09 -10.29 22.77
C LYS A 189 -4.92 -11.06 22.15
N ILE A 190 -4.63 -10.83 20.86
CA ILE A 190 -3.63 -11.59 20.10
C ILE A 190 -2.65 -10.63 19.44
N TYR A 191 -1.57 -10.35 20.14
CA TYR A 191 -0.48 -9.50 19.64
C TYR A 191 0.83 -9.94 20.27
N ASP A 192 1.93 -9.45 19.72
CA ASP A 192 3.24 -9.47 20.37
C ASP A 192 3.99 -8.17 20.11
N LEU A 193 4.86 -7.81 21.05
CA LEU A 193 5.79 -6.71 20.92
C LEU A 193 7.20 -7.27 21.16
N VAL A 194 8.06 -7.18 20.14
CA VAL A 194 9.39 -7.79 20.19
C VAL A 194 10.43 -6.81 19.69
N LYS A 195 11.64 -6.83 20.29
CA LYS A 195 12.79 -6.09 19.75
C LYS A 195 13.15 -6.63 18.37
N TYR A 196 13.47 -5.71 17.46
CA TYR A 196 13.89 -6.04 16.10
C TYR A 196 14.88 -4.98 15.59
N ARG A 197 16.12 -5.40 15.27
CA ARG A 197 17.19 -4.49 14.85
C ARG A 197 17.34 -3.33 15.84
N ASP A 198 17.35 -2.08 15.37
CA ASP A 198 17.44 -0.86 16.18
C ASP A 198 16.08 -0.36 16.72
N GLY A 199 15.00 -1.08 16.39
CA GLY A 199 13.65 -0.77 16.77
C GLY A 199 12.89 -1.98 17.34
N PHE A 200 11.60 -2.07 17.03
CA PHE A 200 10.73 -3.13 17.49
C PHE A 200 9.63 -3.48 16.45
N LEU A 201 9.03 -4.65 16.61
CA LEU A 201 7.85 -5.07 15.83
C LEU A 201 6.62 -5.20 16.72
N VAL A 202 5.53 -4.60 16.27
CA VAL A 202 4.18 -4.86 16.78
C VAL A 202 3.55 -5.92 15.89
N LYS A 203 3.52 -7.17 16.37
CA LYS A 203 3.00 -8.33 15.63
C LYS A 203 1.51 -8.50 15.85
N TYR A 204 0.81 -8.91 14.80
CA TYR A 204 -0.64 -9.18 14.81
C TYR A 204 -0.97 -10.34 13.87
N PRO A 205 -2.15 -11.01 14.03
CA PRO A 205 -2.54 -12.15 13.20
C PRO A 205 -2.71 -11.79 11.72
N SER A 206 -2.53 -12.78 10.85
CA SER A 206 -2.88 -12.67 9.43
C SER A 206 -4.39 -12.77 9.21
N LEU A 207 -4.86 -12.40 8.00
CA LEU A 207 -6.27 -12.65 7.62
C LEU A 207 -6.54 -14.16 7.43
N ALA A 208 -5.54 -14.90 6.94
CA ALA A 208 -5.69 -16.33 6.72
C ALA A 208 -5.72 -17.13 8.04
N GLU A 209 -5.02 -16.64 9.08
CA GLU A 209 -4.94 -17.27 10.40
C GLU A 209 -5.16 -16.20 11.48
N PRO A 210 -6.42 -15.79 11.69
CA PRO A 210 -6.74 -14.63 12.54
C PRO A 210 -6.57 -14.89 14.04
N ASP A 211 -6.39 -16.13 14.45
CA ASP A 211 -6.27 -16.55 15.84
C ASP A 211 -4.84 -16.94 16.25
N ILE A 212 -3.87 -16.84 15.32
CA ILE A 212 -2.49 -17.29 15.54
C ILE A 212 -1.51 -16.18 15.12
N LEU A 213 -0.52 -15.91 15.98
CA LEU A 213 0.63 -15.09 15.61
C LEU A 213 1.63 -15.94 14.83
N GLN A 214 1.96 -15.50 13.63
CA GLN A 214 3.00 -16.14 12.84
C GLN A 214 4.37 -15.98 13.51
N PRO A 215 5.20 -17.06 13.59
CA PRO A 215 6.46 -17.03 14.35
C PRO A 215 7.47 -16.02 13.80
N ASN A 216 7.55 -15.83 12.50
CA ASN A 216 8.58 -14.98 11.87
C ASN A 216 7.99 -13.97 10.89
N ALA A 217 8.25 -12.69 11.17
CA ALA A 217 8.03 -11.60 10.21
C ALA A 217 9.24 -11.41 9.26
N ASP A 218 10.25 -12.28 9.30
CA ASP A 218 11.65 -11.89 9.09
C ASP A 218 12.29 -12.44 7.82
N THR A 219 11.52 -12.62 6.75
CA THR A 219 12.06 -13.18 5.51
C THR A 219 12.37 -12.15 4.42
N SER A 220 12.06 -10.88 4.63
CA SER A 220 12.12 -9.84 3.58
C SER A 220 13.29 -8.86 3.77
N LEU A 221 14.52 -9.38 3.91
CA LEU A 221 15.72 -8.56 4.17
C LEU A 221 16.02 -7.54 3.06
N LYS A 222 15.81 -7.91 1.80
CA LYS A 222 16.03 -7.00 0.66
C LYS A 222 14.99 -5.89 0.63
N LEU A 223 13.74 -6.22 0.95
CA LEU A 223 12.65 -5.24 1.04
C LEU A 223 12.94 -4.21 2.15
N VAL A 224 13.32 -4.71 3.34
CA VAL A 224 13.68 -3.86 4.48
C VAL A 224 14.83 -2.93 4.14
N SER A 225 15.91 -3.46 3.55
CA SER A 225 17.06 -2.66 3.13
C SER A 225 16.69 -1.55 2.14
N ALA A 226 15.79 -1.84 1.19
CA ALA A 226 15.30 -0.85 0.23
C ALA A 226 14.45 0.24 0.91
N MET A 227 13.65 -0.12 1.92
CA MET A 227 12.84 0.85 2.67
C MET A 227 13.70 1.72 3.58
N ASP A 228 14.64 1.13 4.32
CA ASP A 228 15.56 1.86 5.21
C ASP A 228 16.36 2.91 4.43
N GLU A 229 16.89 2.56 3.26
CA GLU A 229 17.66 3.50 2.43
C GLU A 229 16.83 4.74 2.06
N TYR A 230 15.56 4.57 1.68
CA TYR A 230 14.69 5.70 1.34
C TYR A 230 14.23 6.48 2.57
N ASP A 231 14.04 5.83 3.72
CA ASP A 231 13.72 6.50 4.97
C ASP A 231 14.89 7.39 5.43
N GLU A 232 16.12 6.89 5.38
CA GLU A 232 17.33 7.68 5.68
C GLU A 232 17.44 8.89 4.77
N ILE A 233 17.21 8.72 3.45
CA ILE A 233 17.22 9.82 2.48
C ILE A 233 16.14 10.86 2.84
N ASN A 234 14.92 10.44 3.14
CA ASN A 234 13.83 11.34 3.52
C ASN A 234 14.11 12.06 4.85
N LYS A 235 14.72 11.36 5.83
CA LYS A 235 15.17 11.97 7.09
C LYS A 235 16.25 13.02 6.84
N LEU A 236 17.26 12.72 6.02
CA LEU A 236 18.32 13.66 5.63
C LEU A 236 17.78 14.91 4.95
N MET A 237 16.82 14.75 4.04
CA MET A 237 16.15 15.84 3.34
C MET A 237 15.09 16.55 4.19
N ARG A 238 14.80 16.05 5.39
CA ARG A 238 13.77 16.55 6.31
C ARG A 238 12.36 16.58 5.68
N ILE A 239 12.01 15.56 4.91
CA ILE A 239 10.73 15.41 4.24
C ILE A 239 10.03 14.07 4.57
N ASN A 240 10.34 13.47 5.71
CA ASN A 240 9.82 12.17 6.14
C ASN A 240 8.38 12.19 6.67
N THR A 241 7.75 13.37 6.76
CA THR A 241 6.33 13.50 7.12
C THR A 241 5.61 14.44 6.17
N VAL A 242 4.29 14.26 6.02
CA VAL A 242 3.45 15.13 5.17
C VAL A 242 3.55 16.59 5.59
N TYR A 243 3.62 16.89 6.89
CA TYR A 243 3.85 18.26 7.37
C TYR A 243 5.13 18.88 6.79
N ARG A 244 6.24 18.14 6.83
CA ARG A 244 7.53 18.62 6.33
C ARG A 244 7.54 18.74 4.82
N LEU A 245 6.91 17.78 4.12
CA LEU A 245 6.70 17.84 2.69
C LEU A 245 5.88 19.07 2.28
N ASN A 246 4.74 19.31 2.93
CA ASN A 246 3.88 20.47 2.67
C ASN A 246 4.63 21.79 2.92
N LYS A 247 5.43 21.86 3.99
CA LYS A 247 6.28 23.00 4.27
C LYS A 247 7.27 23.24 3.13
N LYS A 248 7.91 22.16 2.63
CA LYS A 248 8.87 22.23 1.54
C LYS A 248 8.20 22.67 0.22
N ILE A 249 7.00 22.17 -0.07
CA ILE A 249 6.22 22.60 -1.27
C ILE A 249 5.95 24.11 -1.24
N LYS A 250 5.63 24.69 -0.07
CA LYS A 250 5.35 26.14 0.10
C LYS A 250 6.60 27.03 0.05
N GLU A 251 7.79 26.46 0.15
CA GLU A 251 9.03 27.24 0.06
C GLU A 251 9.25 27.78 -1.37
N PRO A 252 9.84 28.96 -1.56
CA PRO A 252 10.23 29.42 -2.88
C PRO A 252 11.12 28.38 -3.59
N LYS A 253 10.70 27.91 -4.78
CA LYS A 253 11.34 26.83 -5.56
C LYS A 253 11.29 25.44 -4.92
N GLY A 254 10.56 25.23 -3.81
CA GLY A 254 10.51 23.97 -3.09
C GLY A 254 10.00 22.83 -3.97
N GLU A 255 8.92 23.03 -4.74
CA GLU A 255 8.42 22.05 -5.71
C GLU A 255 9.49 21.64 -6.74
N LYS A 256 10.20 22.61 -7.30
CA LYS A 256 11.26 22.34 -8.27
C LYS A 256 12.40 21.53 -7.66
N GLU A 257 12.81 21.84 -6.44
CA GLU A 257 13.87 21.11 -5.74
C GLU A 257 13.43 19.67 -5.44
N LEU A 258 12.18 19.44 -5.00
CA LEU A 258 11.62 18.11 -4.77
C LEU A 258 11.63 17.27 -6.04
N ILE A 259 11.20 17.83 -7.17
CA ILE A 259 11.20 17.13 -8.46
C ILE A 259 12.63 16.78 -8.86
N LEU A 260 13.53 17.75 -8.92
CA LEU A 260 14.92 17.51 -9.34
C LEU A 260 15.63 16.48 -8.47
N PHE A 261 15.40 16.53 -7.16
CA PHE A 261 15.99 15.59 -6.22
C PHE A 261 15.46 14.17 -6.46
N SER A 262 14.14 13.99 -6.54
CA SER A 262 13.52 12.67 -6.72
C SER A 262 13.90 12.04 -8.06
N GLU A 263 13.91 12.82 -9.14
CA GLU A 263 14.33 12.34 -10.46
C GLU A 263 15.82 11.95 -10.45
N ALA A 264 16.69 12.77 -9.86
CA ALA A 264 18.12 12.46 -9.74
C ALA A 264 18.37 11.18 -8.91
N LEU A 265 17.59 10.95 -7.84
CA LEU A 265 17.66 9.74 -7.05
C LEU A 265 17.29 8.51 -7.88
N HIS A 266 16.18 8.57 -8.61
CA HIS A 266 15.75 7.47 -9.47
C HIS A 266 16.76 7.19 -10.58
N GLU A 267 17.28 8.21 -11.28
CA GLU A 267 18.30 8.04 -12.32
C GLU A 267 19.57 7.39 -11.76
N LYS A 268 20.04 7.84 -10.59
CA LYS A 268 21.19 7.24 -9.90
C LYS A 268 20.94 5.75 -9.63
N LYS A 269 19.80 5.38 -9.06
CA LYS A 269 19.46 3.99 -8.73
C LYS A 269 19.34 3.11 -9.96
N ILE A 270 18.74 3.60 -11.03
CA ILE A 270 18.61 2.89 -12.30
C ILE A 270 20.00 2.67 -12.94
N ALA A 271 20.87 3.67 -12.88
CA ALA A 271 22.25 3.54 -13.37
C ALA A 271 23.07 2.52 -12.57
N GLU A 272 22.91 2.47 -11.23
CA GLU A 272 23.53 1.46 -10.37
C GLU A 272 23.05 0.04 -10.75
N ILE A 273 21.74 -0.14 -11.02
CA ILE A 273 21.19 -1.43 -11.46
C ILE A 273 21.76 -1.83 -12.83
N ALA A 274 21.78 -0.91 -13.79
CA ALA A 274 22.35 -1.16 -15.11
C ALA A 274 23.84 -1.54 -15.06
N GLN A 275 24.60 -0.93 -14.14
CA GLN A 275 26.00 -1.30 -13.92
C GLN A 275 26.13 -2.71 -13.32
N LYS A 276 25.33 -3.07 -12.33
CA LYS A 276 25.29 -4.43 -11.75
C LYS A 276 24.98 -5.50 -12.81
N ILE A 277 24.02 -5.23 -13.71
CA ILE A 277 23.70 -6.12 -14.82
C ILE A 277 24.90 -6.30 -15.74
N LYS A 278 25.61 -5.22 -16.09
CA LYS A 278 26.82 -5.25 -16.88
C LYS A 278 27.93 -6.07 -16.21
N ASP A 279 28.16 -5.85 -14.93
CA ASP A 279 29.23 -6.49 -14.16
C ASP A 279 28.96 -8.00 -13.95
N HIS A 280 27.70 -8.43 -13.98
CA HIS A 280 27.33 -9.85 -13.93
C HIS A 280 27.85 -10.64 -15.16
N GLY A 281 27.95 -10.02 -16.31
CA GLY A 281 28.65 -10.48 -17.49
C GLY A 281 27.88 -11.48 -18.37
N ASN A 282 27.12 -12.41 -17.80
CA ASN A 282 26.45 -13.49 -18.55
C ASN A 282 24.94 -13.29 -18.74
N VAL A 283 24.42 -12.11 -18.41
CA VAL A 283 22.98 -11.83 -18.48
C VAL A 283 22.51 -11.82 -19.93
N LYS A 284 21.54 -12.67 -20.23
CA LYS A 284 20.81 -12.70 -21.51
C LYS A 284 19.40 -12.12 -21.37
N MET A 285 18.89 -12.10 -20.13
CA MET A 285 17.53 -11.68 -19.83
C MET A 285 17.46 -10.93 -18.49
N VAL A 286 16.86 -9.74 -18.50
CA VAL A 286 16.47 -8.99 -17.31
C VAL A 286 14.98 -9.19 -17.10
N LEU A 287 14.60 -9.68 -15.92
CA LEU A 287 13.22 -9.98 -15.53
C LEU A 287 12.74 -8.93 -14.54
N ILE A 288 11.75 -8.14 -14.94
CA ILE A 288 11.21 -7.04 -14.11
C ILE A 288 9.83 -7.43 -13.62
N ALA A 289 9.69 -7.63 -12.31
CA ALA A 289 8.40 -7.88 -11.68
C ALA A 289 8.08 -6.85 -10.62
N GLY A 290 6.80 -6.74 -10.34
CA GLY A 290 6.27 -5.90 -9.28
C GLY A 290 4.74 -5.84 -9.31
N PRO A 291 4.12 -5.40 -8.23
CA PRO A 291 2.67 -5.36 -8.12
C PRO A 291 2.06 -4.34 -9.09
N SER A 292 0.72 -4.35 -9.19
CA SER A 292 0.00 -3.41 -10.04
C SER A 292 0.32 -1.95 -9.67
N SER A 293 0.49 -1.10 -10.68
CA SER A 293 0.81 0.34 -10.54
C SER A 293 2.12 0.63 -9.81
N SER A 294 3.09 -0.27 -9.92
CA SER A 294 4.46 -0.05 -9.41
C SER A 294 5.36 0.74 -10.36
N GLY A 295 4.95 0.99 -11.62
CA GLY A 295 5.76 1.73 -12.60
C GLY A 295 6.70 0.84 -13.42
N LYS A 296 6.36 -0.45 -13.62
CA LYS A 296 7.20 -1.42 -14.35
C LYS A 296 7.57 -0.98 -15.76
N THR A 297 6.61 -0.51 -16.53
CA THR A 297 6.77 -0.18 -17.95
C THR A 297 7.72 1.00 -18.13
N THR A 298 7.51 2.09 -17.39
CA THR A 298 8.42 3.24 -17.40
C THR A 298 9.82 2.88 -16.90
N PHE A 299 9.90 2.09 -15.82
CA PHE A 299 11.18 1.61 -15.29
C PHE A 299 11.94 0.76 -16.33
N ALA A 300 11.27 -0.16 -17.03
CA ALA A 300 11.87 -0.97 -18.08
C ALA A 300 12.45 -0.10 -19.20
N GLY A 301 11.72 0.94 -19.61
CA GLY A 301 12.19 1.92 -20.58
C GLY A 301 13.42 2.68 -20.11
N LYS A 302 13.42 3.21 -18.89
CA LYS A 302 14.55 3.92 -18.27
C LYS A 302 15.77 3.01 -18.09
N LEU A 303 15.58 1.80 -17.59
CA LEU A 303 16.64 0.81 -17.46
C LEU A 303 17.23 0.45 -18.82
N GLY A 304 16.37 0.29 -19.84
CA GLY A 304 16.80 0.05 -21.22
C GLY A 304 17.72 1.14 -21.74
N MET A 305 17.41 2.42 -21.47
CA MET A 305 18.29 3.54 -21.86
C MET A 305 19.61 3.51 -21.08
N SER A 306 19.58 3.23 -19.79
CA SER A 306 20.79 3.14 -18.96
C SER A 306 21.69 1.97 -19.39
N LEU A 307 21.13 0.84 -19.78
CA LEU A 307 21.87 -0.28 -20.36
C LEU A 307 22.53 0.09 -21.68
N ARG A 308 21.84 0.86 -22.56
CA ARG A 308 22.43 1.35 -23.81
C ARG A 308 23.64 2.26 -23.57
N VAL A 309 23.57 3.13 -22.56
CA VAL A 309 24.71 3.96 -22.13
C VAL A 309 25.90 3.08 -21.71
N ASN A 310 25.64 1.92 -21.08
CA ASN A 310 26.65 0.94 -20.71
C ASN A 310 27.13 0.05 -21.88
N GLY A 311 26.64 0.27 -23.11
CA GLY A 311 27.01 -0.49 -24.31
C GLY A 311 26.23 -1.78 -24.52
N ILE A 312 25.18 -2.03 -23.74
CA ILE A 312 24.29 -3.19 -23.86
C ILE A 312 23.06 -2.79 -24.68
N LYS A 313 22.60 -3.64 -25.58
CA LYS A 313 21.43 -3.39 -26.43
C LYS A 313 20.21 -4.17 -25.92
N PRO A 314 19.29 -3.54 -25.18
CA PRO A 314 18.10 -4.22 -24.72
C PRO A 314 16.99 -4.22 -25.76
N VAL A 315 16.21 -5.30 -25.75
CA VAL A 315 14.95 -5.47 -26.47
C VAL A 315 13.88 -5.80 -25.45
N THR A 316 12.78 -5.04 -25.44
CA THR A 316 11.72 -5.20 -24.43
C THR A 316 10.63 -6.16 -24.92
N LEU A 317 10.16 -7.03 -24.00
CA LEU A 317 9.07 -7.97 -24.22
C LEU A 317 8.12 -7.92 -23.00
N SER A 318 6.82 -7.65 -23.24
CA SER A 318 5.81 -7.69 -22.18
C SER A 318 5.16 -9.06 -22.08
N VAL A 319 5.11 -9.62 -20.87
CA VAL A 319 4.44 -10.88 -20.55
C VAL A 319 2.92 -10.76 -20.74
N ASP A 320 2.36 -9.57 -20.59
CA ASP A 320 0.93 -9.33 -20.72
C ASP A 320 0.38 -9.67 -22.13
N ASN A 321 1.25 -9.74 -23.14
CA ASN A 321 0.86 -10.20 -24.47
C ASN A 321 0.61 -11.72 -24.56
N TYR A 322 0.95 -12.47 -23.53
CA TYR A 322 0.86 -13.93 -23.51
C TYR A 322 -0.31 -14.47 -22.68
N PHE A 323 -1.26 -13.63 -22.29
CA PHE A 323 -2.48 -14.14 -21.64
C PHE A 323 -3.19 -15.18 -22.50
N VAL A 324 -3.76 -16.20 -21.86
CA VAL A 324 -4.67 -17.15 -22.53
C VAL A 324 -5.97 -16.46 -22.92
N GLU A 325 -6.74 -17.05 -23.84
CA GLU A 325 -8.07 -16.54 -24.18
C GLU A 325 -8.93 -16.37 -22.92
N ARG A 326 -9.71 -15.28 -22.82
CA ARG A 326 -10.54 -15.02 -21.62
C ARG A 326 -11.41 -16.20 -21.21
N LYS A 327 -11.97 -16.94 -22.19
CA LYS A 327 -12.79 -18.14 -21.94
C LYS A 327 -12.02 -19.28 -21.28
N ASP A 328 -10.71 -19.36 -21.50
CA ASP A 328 -9.82 -20.40 -21.02
C ASP A 328 -9.07 -19.98 -19.74
N ASN A 329 -9.32 -18.75 -19.28
CA ASN A 329 -8.67 -18.22 -18.07
C ASN A 329 -9.15 -18.98 -16.82
N PRO A 330 -8.26 -19.33 -15.89
CA PRO A 330 -8.62 -19.95 -14.63
C PRO A 330 -9.65 -19.13 -13.84
N LYS A 331 -10.42 -19.83 -13.02
CA LYS A 331 -11.38 -19.19 -12.11
C LYS A 331 -10.96 -19.34 -10.67
N ASP A 332 -11.26 -18.32 -9.88
CA ASP A 332 -11.05 -18.34 -8.43
C ASP A 332 -12.11 -19.21 -7.71
N GLU A 333 -12.00 -19.34 -6.40
CA GLU A 333 -12.93 -20.10 -5.54
C GLU A 333 -14.37 -19.57 -5.54
N HIS A 334 -14.57 -18.33 -6.03
CA HIS A 334 -15.88 -17.71 -6.17
C HIS A 334 -16.44 -17.81 -7.61
N GLY A 335 -15.71 -18.47 -8.52
CA GLY A 335 -16.11 -18.65 -9.93
C GLY A 335 -15.79 -17.44 -10.83
N ASN A 336 -15.10 -16.42 -10.34
CA ASN A 336 -14.64 -15.27 -11.13
C ASN A 336 -13.31 -15.62 -11.83
N TYR A 337 -13.04 -14.99 -12.98
CA TYR A 337 -11.76 -15.16 -13.65
C TYR A 337 -10.61 -14.63 -12.79
N ASP A 338 -9.59 -15.48 -12.60
CA ASP A 338 -8.34 -15.13 -11.89
C ASP A 338 -7.25 -14.74 -12.88
N PHE A 339 -7.17 -13.44 -13.21
CA PHE A 339 -6.15 -12.90 -14.12
C PHE A 339 -4.79 -12.70 -13.44
N GLU A 340 -4.71 -12.89 -12.13
CA GLU A 340 -3.49 -12.66 -11.37
C GLU A 340 -2.69 -13.95 -11.13
N CYS A 341 -3.22 -15.11 -11.49
CA CYS A 341 -2.49 -16.38 -11.40
C CYS A 341 -1.58 -16.61 -12.60
N ILE A 342 -0.50 -17.38 -12.41
CA ILE A 342 0.46 -17.65 -13.49
C ILE A 342 -0.13 -18.50 -14.60
N GLU A 343 -1.14 -19.31 -14.31
CA GLU A 343 -1.90 -20.13 -15.27
C GLU A 343 -2.78 -19.30 -16.21
N ALA A 344 -2.96 -18.00 -15.94
CA ALA A 344 -3.57 -17.06 -16.86
C ALA A 344 -2.68 -16.77 -18.08
N LEU A 345 -1.40 -17.19 -18.04
CA LEU A 345 -0.43 -17.02 -19.11
C LEU A 345 -0.25 -18.33 -19.91
N ASP A 346 -0.04 -18.19 -21.19
CA ASP A 346 0.38 -19.27 -22.10
C ASP A 346 1.86 -19.57 -21.92
N LEU A 347 2.18 -20.31 -20.84
CA LEU A 347 3.55 -20.59 -20.43
C LEU A 347 4.32 -21.40 -21.47
N ASP A 348 3.66 -22.31 -22.19
CA ASP A 348 4.29 -23.15 -23.20
C ASP A 348 4.70 -22.31 -24.40
N LEU A 349 3.81 -21.45 -24.90
CA LEU A 349 4.14 -20.50 -25.97
C LEU A 349 5.25 -19.55 -25.54
N PHE A 350 5.17 -19.00 -24.34
CA PHE A 350 6.13 -18.03 -23.83
C PHE A 350 7.54 -18.67 -23.73
N ASN A 351 7.66 -19.83 -23.07
CA ASN A 351 8.94 -20.52 -22.92
C ASN A 351 9.52 -20.96 -24.28
N SER A 352 8.69 -21.51 -25.19
CA SER A 352 9.19 -21.92 -26.53
C SER A 352 9.74 -20.74 -27.33
N GLN A 353 9.04 -19.58 -27.29
CA GLN A 353 9.50 -18.37 -27.95
C GLN A 353 10.75 -17.77 -27.31
N LEU A 354 10.87 -17.81 -25.97
CA LEU A 354 12.10 -17.38 -25.29
C LEU A 354 13.30 -18.21 -25.71
N VAL A 355 13.16 -19.53 -25.76
CA VAL A 355 14.23 -20.43 -26.21
C VAL A 355 14.62 -20.15 -27.68
N ASP A 356 13.65 -19.96 -28.56
CA ASP A 356 13.89 -19.63 -29.96
C ASP A 356 14.57 -18.26 -30.11
N LEU A 357 14.16 -17.23 -29.37
CA LEU A 357 14.80 -15.92 -29.36
C LEU A 357 16.27 -16.00 -28.91
N LEU A 358 16.55 -16.69 -27.80
CA LEU A 358 17.91 -16.85 -27.28
C LEU A 358 18.81 -17.66 -28.18
N ASN A 359 18.24 -18.51 -29.07
CA ASN A 359 18.93 -19.22 -30.13
C ASN A 359 19.00 -18.41 -31.44
N GLY A 360 18.65 -17.13 -31.44
CA GLY A 360 18.74 -16.24 -32.61
C GLY A 360 17.68 -16.52 -33.70
N LYS A 361 16.61 -17.26 -33.37
CA LYS A 361 15.52 -17.50 -34.32
C LYS A 361 14.54 -16.32 -34.29
N GLU A 362 13.85 -16.09 -35.40
CA GLU A 362 12.75 -15.14 -35.49
C GLU A 362 11.47 -15.77 -34.98
N VAL A 363 10.74 -15.05 -34.11
CA VAL A 363 9.45 -15.46 -33.56
C VAL A 363 8.35 -14.45 -33.92
N LYS A 364 7.11 -14.94 -34.08
CA LYS A 364 5.93 -14.10 -34.25
C LYS A 364 5.35 -13.79 -32.89
N LEU A 365 5.38 -12.52 -32.48
CA LEU A 365 4.90 -12.09 -31.16
C LEU A 365 3.36 -12.00 -31.16
N PRO A 366 2.70 -12.57 -30.14
CA PRO A 366 1.30 -12.31 -29.91
C PRO A 366 1.10 -10.88 -29.40
N THR A 367 -0.13 -10.38 -29.53
CA THR A 367 -0.61 -9.18 -28.86
C THR A 367 -1.93 -9.53 -28.18
N PHE A 368 -2.07 -9.24 -26.89
CA PHE A 368 -3.31 -9.50 -26.18
C PHE A 368 -4.21 -8.29 -26.23
N ASN A 369 -5.43 -8.46 -26.72
CA ASN A 369 -6.45 -7.43 -26.75
C ASN A 369 -7.32 -7.52 -25.49
N PHE A 370 -7.07 -6.64 -24.53
CA PHE A 370 -7.80 -6.63 -23.25
C PHE A 370 -9.29 -6.33 -23.36
N THR A 371 -9.71 -5.63 -24.43
CA THR A 371 -11.12 -5.31 -24.66
C THR A 371 -11.88 -6.57 -25.08
N THR A 372 -11.36 -7.30 -26.06
CA THR A 372 -11.96 -8.53 -26.57
C THR A 372 -11.65 -9.75 -25.71
N GLY A 373 -10.52 -9.71 -24.97
CA GLY A 373 -9.99 -10.82 -24.16
C GLY A 373 -9.43 -11.94 -25.04
N SER A 374 -8.83 -11.59 -26.18
CA SER A 374 -8.28 -12.54 -27.15
C SER A 374 -6.87 -12.21 -27.55
N LYS A 375 -6.11 -13.27 -27.91
CA LYS A 375 -4.75 -13.19 -28.44
C LYS A 375 -4.83 -12.97 -29.95
N GLU A 376 -4.10 -11.96 -30.45
CA GLU A 376 -4.04 -11.57 -31.85
C GLU A 376 -2.61 -11.64 -32.36
N TYR A 377 -2.42 -11.96 -33.63
CA TYR A 377 -1.13 -11.87 -34.32
C TYR A 377 -1.21 -10.77 -35.38
N ARG A 378 -0.63 -9.61 -35.05
CA ARG A 378 -0.66 -8.41 -35.91
C ARG A 378 0.53 -8.31 -36.87
N GLY A 379 1.28 -9.41 -37.02
CA GLY A 379 2.46 -9.46 -37.89
C GLY A 379 3.76 -8.99 -37.24
N ASN A 380 3.75 -8.69 -35.94
CA ASN A 380 4.96 -8.32 -35.21
C ASN A 380 5.88 -9.52 -35.10
N THR A 381 7.12 -9.38 -35.55
CA THR A 381 8.17 -10.39 -35.38
C THR A 381 9.32 -9.84 -34.56
N LEU A 382 10.01 -10.71 -33.85
CA LEU A 382 11.20 -10.38 -33.10
C LEU A 382 12.29 -11.41 -33.37
N LYS A 383 13.53 -10.94 -33.60
CA LYS A 383 14.73 -11.75 -33.66
C LYS A 383 15.81 -11.09 -32.83
N LEU A 384 16.36 -11.82 -31.86
CA LEU A 384 17.41 -11.31 -30.98
C LEU A 384 18.77 -11.49 -31.69
N LYS A 385 19.61 -10.45 -31.64
CA LYS A 385 21.00 -10.50 -32.13
C LYS A 385 21.92 -10.96 -30.98
N ASP A 386 23.14 -11.40 -31.35
CA ASP A 386 24.10 -11.92 -30.38
C ASP A 386 24.53 -10.90 -29.30
N ASP A 387 24.49 -9.60 -29.62
CA ASP A 387 24.85 -8.48 -28.77
C ASP A 387 23.63 -7.83 -28.07
N GLU A 388 22.44 -8.43 -28.18
CA GLU A 388 21.20 -7.96 -27.57
C GLU A 388 20.80 -8.82 -26.37
N ILE A 389 20.16 -8.19 -25.38
CA ILE A 389 19.55 -8.88 -24.24
C ILE A 389 18.05 -8.59 -24.19
N LEU A 390 17.28 -9.49 -23.62
CA LEU A 390 15.86 -9.27 -23.39
C LEU A 390 15.63 -8.52 -22.07
N ILE A 391 14.74 -7.54 -22.10
CA ILE A 391 14.06 -7.01 -20.90
C ILE A 391 12.63 -7.55 -20.94
N VAL A 392 12.28 -8.39 -19.99
CA VAL A 392 10.96 -8.98 -19.87
C VAL A 392 10.29 -8.38 -18.64
N GLU A 393 9.12 -7.76 -18.82
CA GLU A 393 8.36 -7.20 -17.72
C GLU A 393 7.00 -7.86 -17.57
N GLY A 394 6.57 -8.06 -16.31
CA GLY A 394 5.28 -8.64 -15.96
C GLY A 394 5.21 -9.04 -14.49
N ILE A 395 4.00 -9.24 -13.99
CA ILE A 395 3.79 -9.54 -12.56
C ILE A 395 4.43 -10.85 -12.11
N HIS A 396 4.62 -11.82 -13.01
CA HIS A 396 5.17 -13.15 -12.73
C HIS A 396 6.66 -13.30 -13.03
N CYS A 397 7.38 -12.25 -13.42
CA CYS A 397 8.77 -12.35 -13.85
C CYS A 397 9.75 -12.86 -12.77
N LEU A 398 9.41 -12.86 -11.51
CA LEU A 398 10.23 -13.46 -10.44
C LEU A 398 9.94 -14.95 -10.22
N ASN A 399 8.81 -15.46 -10.69
CA ASN A 399 8.46 -16.86 -10.56
C ASN A 399 9.22 -17.69 -11.60
N ASP A 400 10.10 -18.60 -11.15
CA ASP A 400 10.92 -19.43 -12.04
C ASP A 400 10.13 -20.33 -13.00
N ARG A 401 8.84 -20.59 -12.70
CA ARG A 401 7.95 -21.31 -13.64
C ARG A 401 7.77 -20.56 -14.97
N LEU A 402 7.78 -19.22 -14.95
CA LEU A 402 7.64 -18.39 -16.15
C LEU A 402 8.80 -18.59 -17.14
N THR A 403 10.00 -18.82 -16.62
CA THR A 403 11.24 -18.94 -17.43
C THR A 403 11.99 -20.21 -17.07
N SER A 404 11.27 -21.32 -16.91
CA SER A 404 11.81 -22.59 -16.40
C SER A 404 12.89 -23.22 -17.32
N GLN A 405 12.85 -22.91 -18.62
CA GLN A 405 13.80 -23.43 -19.60
C GLN A 405 15.09 -22.60 -19.73
N ILE A 406 15.17 -21.46 -19.03
CA ILE A 406 16.32 -20.55 -19.10
C ILE A 406 17.21 -20.74 -17.87
N PRO A 407 18.56 -20.97 -18.05
CA PRO A 407 19.47 -21.08 -16.91
C PRO A 407 19.49 -19.87 -16.00
N LYS A 408 19.70 -20.08 -14.70
CA LYS A 408 19.68 -18.99 -13.70
C LYS A 408 20.79 -17.96 -13.95
N GLU A 409 21.96 -18.39 -14.34
CA GLU A 409 23.13 -17.55 -14.65
C GLU A 409 22.92 -16.59 -15.85
N ASN A 410 21.88 -16.82 -16.66
CA ASN A 410 21.51 -15.95 -17.78
C ASN A 410 20.41 -14.95 -17.43
N LYS A 411 19.90 -14.99 -16.20
CA LYS A 411 18.82 -14.14 -15.72
C LYS A 411 19.34 -13.10 -14.72
N TYR A 412 18.76 -11.91 -14.75
CA TYR A 412 18.90 -10.92 -13.70
C TYR A 412 17.51 -10.43 -13.30
N LYS A 413 17.12 -10.65 -12.07
CA LYS A 413 15.78 -10.40 -11.57
C LYS A 413 15.70 -9.07 -10.82
N VAL A 414 14.77 -8.21 -11.21
CA VAL A 414 14.51 -6.91 -10.59
C VAL A 414 13.10 -6.88 -10.03
N TYR A 415 12.96 -6.62 -8.73
CA TYR A 415 11.67 -6.33 -8.14
C TYR A 415 11.47 -4.83 -8.05
N ILE A 416 10.35 -4.33 -8.58
CA ILE A 416 9.96 -2.92 -8.48
C ILE A 416 8.66 -2.77 -7.71
N SER A 417 8.66 -1.91 -6.70
CA SER A 417 7.46 -1.56 -5.97
C SER A 417 7.52 -0.11 -5.51
N ASP A 418 6.36 0.50 -5.35
CA ASP A 418 6.22 1.75 -4.63
C ASP A 418 6.29 1.44 -3.12
N LEU A 419 7.47 1.55 -2.55
CA LEU A 419 7.71 1.33 -1.13
C LEU A 419 7.63 2.67 -0.40
N THR A 420 6.40 3.15 -0.20
CA THR A 420 6.15 4.44 0.45
C THR A 420 6.70 4.46 1.88
N VAL A 421 7.63 5.37 2.15
CA VAL A 421 8.25 5.60 3.46
C VAL A 421 7.88 6.98 4.03
N LEU A 422 7.02 7.74 3.34
CA LEU A 422 6.44 8.97 3.84
C LEU A 422 5.30 8.66 4.79
N ASN A 423 5.31 9.26 5.96
CA ASN A 423 4.24 9.14 6.94
C ASN A 423 3.39 10.43 7.00
N VAL A 424 2.11 10.30 7.35
CA VAL A 424 1.27 11.48 7.61
C VAL A 424 1.81 12.22 8.84
N ASP A 425 2.04 11.48 9.92
CA ASP A 425 2.72 11.91 11.14
C ASP A 425 3.52 10.73 11.73
N TYR A 426 4.09 10.86 12.91
CA TYR A 426 4.94 9.82 13.54
C TYR A 426 4.23 8.49 13.79
N TYR A 427 2.89 8.46 13.88
CA TYR A 427 2.12 7.25 14.20
C TYR A 427 1.17 6.81 13.08
N ASN A 428 0.88 7.71 12.14
CA ASN A 428 -0.01 7.44 11.02
C ASN A 428 0.79 7.26 9.73
N ARG A 429 0.97 6.02 9.38
CA ARG A 429 1.68 5.60 8.18
C ARG A 429 0.79 5.76 6.93
N ILE A 430 1.41 6.07 5.80
CA ILE A 430 0.80 5.94 4.48
C ILE A 430 1.07 4.52 3.98
N SER A 431 0.02 3.81 3.63
CA SER A 431 0.15 2.45 3.11
C SER A 431 0.66 2.46 1.66
N THR A 432 1.66 1.64 1.37
CA THR A 432 2.11 1.33 0.00
C THR A 432 0.95 0.92 -0.91
N THR A 433 0.00 0.17 -0.36
CA THR A 433 -1.20 -0.25 -1.07
C THR A 433 -2.09 0.94 -1.43
N ASP A 434 -2.19 1.96 -0.57
CA ASP A 434 -2.99 3.17 -0.83
C ASP A 434 -2.38 4.02 -1.93
N THR A 435 -1.07 4.22 -1.92
CA THR A 435 -0.38 4.98 -2.96
C THR A 435 -0.56 4.31 -4.31
N ARG A 436 -0.36 2.99 -4.40
CA ARG A 436 -0.58 2.23 -5.64
C ARG A 436 -2.05 2.22 -6.09
N LEU A 437 -2.99 2.19 -5.15
CA LEU A 437 -4.42 2.31 -5.48
C LEU A 437 -4.74 3.68 -6.08
N ILE A 438 -4.22 4.76 -5.52
CA ILE A 438 -4.40 6.11 -6.04
C ILE A 438 -3.74 6.24 -7.43
N ARG A 439 -2.52 5.74 -7.63
CA ARG A 439 -1.88 5.63 -8.94
C ARG A 439 -2.77 4.89 -9.94
N ARG A 440 -3.35 3.75 -9.53
CA ARG A 440 -4.22 2.93 -10.38
C ARG A 440 -5.52 3.65 -10.74
N ILE A 441 -6.17 4.32 -9.80
CA ILE A 441 -7.39 5.09 -10.07
C ILE A 441 -7.13 6.13 -11.16
N VAL A 442 -6.04 6.89 -11.03
CA VAL A 442 -5.68 7.93 -12.01
C VAL A 442 -5.33 7.32 -13.37
N ARG A 443 -4.50 6.28 -13.40
CA ARG A 443 -4.12 5.59 -14.65
C ARG A 443 -5.32 4.95 -15.35
N ASP A 444 -6.13 4.20 -14.62
CA ASP A 444 -7.25 3.44 -15.20
C ASP A 444 -8.33 4.38 -15.76
N TYR A 445 -8.52 5.55 -15.14
CA TYR A 445 -9.37 6.60 -15.68
C TYR A 445 -8.80 7.18 -16.97
N ASN A 446 -7.51 7.58 -16.98
CA ASN A 446 -6.88 8.24 -18.10
C ASN A 446 -6.70 7.35 -19.34
N PHE A 447 -6.44 6.05 -19.14
CA PHE A 447 -5.99 5.17 -20.24
C PHE A 447 -6.86 3.94 -20.47
N ARG A 448 -7.74 3.58 -19.53
CA ARG A 448 -8.58 2.37 -19.63
C ARG A 448 -10.07 2.66 -19.63
N GLY A 449 -10.48 3.91 -19.42
CA GLY A 449 -11.87 4.33 -19.39
C GLY A 449 -12.66 3.79 -18.18
N TYR A 450 -11.98 3.41 -17.09
CA TYR A 450 -12.63 2.91 -15.88
C TYR A 450 -12.90 4.04 -14.89
N SER A 451 -14.06 4.02 -14.25
CA SER A 451 -14.36 4.92 -13.13
C SER A 451 -13.55 4.56 -11.88
N ALA A 452 -13.40 5.51 -10.95
CA ALA A 452 -12.78 5.24 -9.65
C ALA A 452 -13.52 4.16 -8.87
N GLU A 453 -14.86 4.14 -8.91
CA GLU A 453 -15.70 3.10 -8.30
C GLU A 453 -15.37 1.71 -8.84
N HIS A 454 -15.26 1.57 -10.16
CA HIS A 454 -14.88 0.30 -10.79
C HIS A 454 -13.48 -0.16 -10.34
N THR A 455 -12.52 0.76 -10.30
CA THR A 455 -11.15 0.45 -9.87
C THR A 455 -11.10 0.02 -8.40
N LEU A 456 -11.85 0.68 -7.52
CA LEU A 456 -11.98 0.29 -6.10
C LEU A 456 -12.57 -1.11 -5.96
N LYS A 457 -13.62 -1.41 -6.68
CA LYS A 457 -14.27 -2.73 -6.69
C LYS A 457 -13.31 -3.84 -7.11
N MET A 458 -12.50 -3.59 -8.14
CA MET A 458 -11.51 -4.56 -8.63
C MET A 458 -10.30 -4.71 -7.71
N TRP A 459 -10.01 -3.69 -6.89
CA TRP A 459 -8.79 -3.65 -6.09
C TRP A 459 -8.65 -4.78 -5.07
N TYR A 460 -9.76 -5.28 -4.55
CA TYR A 460 -9.74 -6.43 -3.64
C TYR A 460 -9.17 -7.69 -4.31
N SER A 461 -9.61 -7.99 -5.54
CA SER A 461 -9.11 -9.13 -6.31
C SER A 461 -7.63 -8.97 -6.65
N VAL A 462 -7.21 -7.76 -7.04
CA VAL A 462 -5.80 -7.46 -7.32
C VAL A 462 -4.92 -7.68 -6.10
N ASN A 463 -5.29 -7.14 -4.94
CA ASN A 463 -4.53 -7.35 -3.70
C ASN A 463 -4.41 -8.82 -3.32
N ARG A 464 -5.49 -9.60 -3.46
CA ARG A 464 -5.49 -11.04 -3.20
C ARG A 464 -4.51 -11.75 -4.15
N GLY A 465 -4.54 -11.39 -5.42
CA GLY A 465 -3.62 -11.92 -6.43
C GLY A 465 -2.16 -11.60 -6.11
N GLU A 466 -1.86 -10.37 -5.71
CA GLU A 466 -0.51 -9.94 -5.32
C GLU A 466 0.02 -10.73 -4.12
N GLN A 467 -0.81 -10.91 -3.08
CA GLN A 467 -0.45 -11.69 -1.89
C GLN A 467 -0.11 -13.15 -2.24
N LYS A 468 -0.83 -13.75 -3.17
CA LYS A 468 -0.67 -15.14 -3.55
C LYS A 468 0.44 -15.36 -4.58
N ASN A 469 0.58 -14.45 -5.55
CA ASN A 469 1.33 -14.71 -6.77
C ASN A 469 2.56 -13.81 -6.97
N ILE A 470 2.73 -12.73 -6.20
CA ILE A 470 3.83 -11.77 -6.40
C ILE A 470 4.72 -11.68 -5.16
N PHE A 471 4.15 -11.34 -4.00
CA PHE A 471 4.93 -11.11 -2.80
C PHE A 471 5.72 -12.33 -2.29
N PRO A 472 5.28 -13.59 -2.45
CA PRO A 472 6.08 -14.75 -2.07
C PRO A 472 7.41 -14.87 -2.84
N TYR A 473 7.50 -14.25 -4.02
CA TYR A 473 8.69 -14.32 -4.88
C TYR A 473 9.58 -13.09 -4.80
N GLN A 474 9.22 -12.06 -4.04
CA GLN A 474 9.94 -10.78 -4.05
C GLN A 474 11.41 -10.90 -3.62
N GLU A 475 11.73 -11.81 -2.69
CA GLU A 475 13.11 -12.06 -2.23
C GLU A 475 13.97 -12.85 -3.23
N GLU A 476 13.34 -13.42 -4.29
CA GLU A 476 14.06 -14.05 -5.41
C GLU A 476 14.73 -13.02 -6.34
N ALA A 477 14.43 -11.74 -6.18
CA ALA A 477 15.05 -10.69 -6.97
C ALA A 477 16.53 -10.51 -6.62
N ASP A 478 17.37 -10.24 -7.62
CA ASP A 478 18.78 -9.88 -7.42
C ASP A 478 18.91 -8.46 -6.86
N VAL A 479 17.96 -7.58 -7.23
CA VAL A 479 17.91 -6.21 -6.74
C VAL A 479 16.46 -5.73 -6.61
N MET A 480 16.21 -4.85 -5.63
CA MET A 480 14.95 -4.15 -5.49
C MET A 480 15.10 -2.69 -5.90
N PHE A 481 14.08 -2.15 -6.58
CA PHE A 481 13.96 -0.74 -6.92
C PHE A 481 12.71 -0.18 -6.27
N ASN A 482 12.86 0.84 -5.44
CA ASN A 482 11.74 1.59 -4.90
C ASN A 482 11.31 2.67 -5.91
N SER A 483 10.09 2.55 -6.44
CA SER A 483 9.51 3.50 -7.39
C SER A 483 8.75 4.65 -6.73
N SER A 484 8.77 4.74 -5.40
CA SER A 484 8.11 5.81 -4.66
C SER A 484 8.72 7.18 -4.98
N ILE A 485 7.87 8.16 -5.15
CA ILE A 485 8.24 9.56 -5.35
C ILE A 485 7.64 10.36 -4.21
N VAL A 486 8.48 10.95 -3.36
CA VAL A 486 8.03 11.56 -2.09
C VAL A 486 6.90 12.57 -2.23
N TYR A 487 6.81 13.27 -3.36
CA TYR A 487 5.77 14.28 -3.64
C TYR A 487 4.58 13.77 -4.45
N GLU A 488 4.55 12.49 -4.83
CA GLU A 488 3.57 11.97 -5.79
C GLU A 488 2.11 12.13 -5.35
N LEU A 489 1.80 11.91 -4.05
CA LEU A 489 0.43 12.09 -3.55
C LEU A 489 -0.01 13.56 -3.58
N ALA A 490 0.91 14.51 -3.45
CA ALA A 490 0.63 15.93 -3.62
C ALA A 490 0.24 16.26 -5.07
N VAL A 491 0.84 15.58 -6.06
CA VAL A 491 0.49 15.69 -7.48
C VAL A 491 -0.77 14.89 -7.81
N LEU A 492 -0.84 13.62 -7.40
CA LEU A 492 -1.97 12.74 -7.72
C LEU A 492 -3.29 13.23 -7.12
N LYS A 493 -3.25 14.00 -6.03
CA LYS A 493 -4.41 14.60 -5.39
C LYS A 493 -5.32 15.33 -6.37
N GLN A 494 -4.78 16.18 -7.24
CA GLN A 494 -5.58 16.96 -8.19
C GLN A 494 -6.33 16.09 -9.21
N TYR A 495 -5.82 14.90 -9.51
CA TYR A 495 -6.44 13.94 -10.42
C TYR A 495 -7.41 13.01 -9.72
N ALA A 496 -7.01 12.46 -8.56
CA ALA A 496 -7.76 11.43 -7.85
C ALA A 496 -8.95 12.00 -7.06
N MET A 497 -8.83 13.20 -6.46
CA MET A 497 -9.89 13.78 -5.61
C MET A 497 -11.23 13.91 -6.35
N PRO A 498 -11.31 14.52 -7.55
CA PRO A 498 -12.59 14.64 -8.26
C PRO A 498 -13.22 13.28 -8.55
N LEU A 499 -12.42 12.29 -8.97
CA LEU A 499 -12.89 10.95 -9.29
C LEU A 499 -13.45 10.20 -8.08
N LEU A 500 -12.83 10.39 -6.92
CA LEU A 500 -13.29 9.78 -5.66
C LEU A 500 -14.54 10.47 -5.12
N GLU A 501 -14.69 11.78 -5.32
CA GLU A 501 -15.85 12.58 -4.90
C GLU A 501 -17.12 12.25 -5.70
N GLU A 502 -16.99 11.73 -6.93
CA GLU A 502 -18.11 11.27 -7.76
C GLU A 502 -18.78 9.99 -7.23
N ILE A 503 -18.12 9.23 -6.33
CA ILE A 503 -18.66 7.96 -5.83
C ILE A 503 -19.83 8.24 -4.86
N PRO A 504 -21.05 7.76 -5.17
CA PRO A 504 -22.24 8.09 -4.39
C PRO A 504 -22.27 7.33 -3.06
N LYS A 505 -22.99 7.88 -2.07
CA LYS A 505 -23.18 7.22 -0.75
C LYS A 505 -23.84 5.84 -0.84
N THR A 506 -24.57 5.57 -1.91
CA THR A 506 -25.21 4.28 -2.18
C THR A 506 -24.23 3.20 -2.64
N SER A 507 -23.03 3.56 -3.02
CA SER A 507 -22.00 2.60 -3.43
C SER A 507 -21.36 1.92 -2.22
N ARG A 508 -21.10 0.62 -2.31
CA ARG A 508 -20.34 -0.14 -1.31
C ARG A 508 -18.90 0.39 -1.16
N GLU A 509 -18.35 0.99 -2.20
CA GLU A 509 -16.99 1.55 -2.25
C GLU A 509 -16.89 2.95 -1.62
N TYR A 510 -18.03 3.53 -1.20
CA TYR A 510 -18.07 4.88 -0.63
C TYR A 510 -17.16 5.06 0.58
N SER A 511 -17.15 4.09 1.50
CA SER A 511 -16.30 4.17 2.71
C SER A 511 -14.82 4.26 2.38
N GLU A 512 -14.36 3.45 1.41
CA GLU A 512 -12.96 3.44 0.96
C GLU A 512 -12.62 4.74 0.20
N ALA A 513 -13.52 5.22 -0.66
CA ALA A 513 -13.36 6.50 -1.33
C ALA A 513 -13.20 7.66 -0.32
N ARG A 514 -14.07 7.70 0.70
CA ARG A 514 -13.98 8.72 1.78
C ARG A 514 -12.67 8.63 2.56
N ARG A 515 -12.17 7.42 2.82
CA ARG A 515 -10.89 7.21 3.49
C ARG A 515 -9.72 7.78 2.68
N LEU A 516 -9.69 7.54 1.37
CA LEU A 516 -8.66 8.06 0.47
C LEU A 516 -8.77 9.59 0.30
N ILE A 517 -9.99 10.14 0.23
CA ILE A 517 -10.21 11.59 0.22
C ILE A 517 -9.64 12.23 1.48
N VAL A 518 -9.89 11.64 2.66
CA VAL A 518 -9.35 12.14 3.92
C VAL A 518 -7.83 12.11 3.91
N LEU A 519 -7.21 11.03 3.42
CA LEU A 519 -5.76 10.94 3.27
C LEU A 519 -5.21 12.05 2.36
N LEU A 520 -5.78 12.22 1.17
CA LEU A 520 -5.32 13.21 0.19
C LEU A 520 -5.49 14.66 0.67
N LYS A 521 -6.46 14.94 1.53
CA LYS A 521 -6.65 16.27 2.11
C LYS A 521 -5.48 16.75 2.97
N TYR A 522 -4.65 15.86 3.49
CA TYR A 522 -3.45 16.24 4.26
C TYR A 522 -2.34 16.84 3.40
N PHE A 523 -2.34 16.58 2.11
CA PHE A 523 -1.31 17.06 1.20
C PHE A 523 -1.66 18.45 0.65
N GLU A 524 -0.66 19.32 0.54
CA GLU A 524 -0.72 20.47 -0.35
C GLU A 524 -0.78 19.95 -1.79
N THR A 525 -1.48 20.69 -2.66
CA THR A 525 -1.54 20.32 -4.08
C THR A 525 -0.28 20.83 -4.78
N MET A 526 0.37 19.99 -5.54
CA MET A 526 1.55 20.31 -6.34
C MET A 526 1.24 20.17 -7.83
N SER A 527 1.65 21.16 -8.65
CA SER A 527 1.43 21.13 -10.11
C SER A 527 2.23 20.01 -10.79
N SER A 528 1.64 19.41 -11.82
CA SER A 528 2.32 18.45 -12.69
C SER A 528 3.16 19.09 -13.81
N ASP A 529 3.13 20.42 -13.98
CA ASP A 529 3.73 21.10 -15.13
C ASP A 529 5.25 20.96 -15.21
N LEU A 530 5.91 20.94 -14.06
CA LEU A 530 7.37 20.83 -13.98
C LEU A 530 7.89 19.38 -13.99
N ILE A 531 7.00 18.38 -13.95
CA ILE A 531 7.39 16.98 -13.91
C ILE A 531 7.92 16.58 -15.29
N PRO A 532 9.16 16.05 -15.40
CA PRO A 532 9.73 15.62 -16.67
C PRO A 532 8.88 14.54 -17.36
N ASN A 533 8.90 14.51 -18.68
CA ASN A 533 8.15 13.52 -19.46
C ASN A 533 8.71 12.09 -19.35
N ASN A 534 9.92 11.91 -18.84
CA ASN A 534 10.53 10.62 -18.51
C ASN A 534 10.35 10.20 -17.04
N SER A 535 9.63 10.98 -16.23
CA SER A 535 9.32 10.62 -14.83
C SER A 535 8.42 9.38 -14.77
N LEU A 536 8.67 8.52 -13.77
CA LEU A 536 7.80 7.38 -13.45
C LEU A 536 6.34 7.82 -13.21
N LEU A 537 6.14 9.01 -12.65
CA LEU A 537 4.80 9.53 -12.36
C LEU A 537 3.96 9.74 -13.63
N ARG A 538 4.62 10.03 -14.77
CA ARG A 538 3.96 10.21 -16.07
C ARG A 538 3.23 8.96 -16.57
N GLU A 539 3.61 7.77 -16.12
CA GLU A 539 2.85 6.53 -16.39
C GLU A 539 1.40 6.62 -15.94
N PHE A 540 1.12 7.39 -14.90
CA PHE A 540 -0.20 7.50 -14.30
C PHE A 540 -0.96 8.75 -14.74
N ILE A 541 -0.27 9.91 -14.75
CA ILE A 541 -0.89 11.21 -15.05
C ILE A 541 -0.87 11.58 -16.53
N GLY A 542 -0.15 10.83 -17.36
CA GLY A 542 -0.03 11.08 -18.79
C GLY A 542 1.16 11.96 -19.18
N GLY A 543 1.40 12.03 -20.50
CA GLY A 543 2.52 12.79 -21.07
C GLY A 543 3.87 12.09 -20.92
N SER A 544 3.89 10.77 -20.76
CA SER A 544 5.13 9.97 -20.77
C SER A 544 5.78 9.97 -22.16
N ILE A 545 7.11 10.00 -22.18
CA ILE A 545 7.90 9.76 -23.42
C ILE A 545 7.98 8.27 -23.75
N PHE A 546 7.71 7.39 -22.77
CA PHE A 546 7.65 5.96 -22.98
C PHE A 546 6.24 5.56 -23.42
N GLU A 547 6.15 4.68 -24.42
CA GLU A 547 4.90 4.09 -24.86
C GLU A 547 4.36 3.11 -23.81
N HIS A 548 3.05 3.14 -23.57
CA HIS A 548 2.35 2.32 -22.57
C HIS A 548 1.26 1.48 -23.21
#